data_e459f2c8d2b43704623b744ad3f9fdcf
#
_entry.id   e459f2c8d2b43704623b744ad3f9fdcf
#
_cell.length_a   1.000
_cell.length_b   1.000
_cell.length_c   1.000
_cell.angle_alpha   90.00
_cell.angle_beta   90.00
_cell.angle_gamma   90.00
#
_symmetry.space_group_name_H-M   'P 1'
#
loop_
_entity.id
_entity.type
_entity.pdbx_description
1 polymer ?
#
loop_
_entity_poly.entity_id
_entity_poly.type
_entity_poly.pdbx_seq_one_letter_code
_entity_poly.pdbx_strand_id
1 'polypeptide(L)'
;MKRIDGFERSEFEALAWMERLGSTTRAAEQLGCTVDGVRILIRSLEYRLSVQLFEQGVAAETLTPTGVTVARHASIVLEQLDKITARHNALR
;
A
#
# COMPACT_ATOMS: atom_id res chain seq x y z
N MET A 1 9.47 -3.40 -13.11
CA MET A 1 10.24 -2.89 -11.97
C MET A 1 9.37 -2.92 -10.71
N LYS A 2 9.87 -3.54 -9.66
CA LYS A 2 9.08 -3.73 -8.43
C LYS A 2 9.44 -2.75 -7.31
N ARG A 3 10.59 -2.10 -7.39
CA ARG A 3 11.05 -1.21 -6.34
C ARG A 3 11.05 0.23 -6.78
N ILE A 4 10.68 1.11 -5.87
CA ILE A 4 10.69 2.54 -6.05
C ILE A 4 11.44 3.11 -4.85
N ASP A 5 12.66 3.60 -5.09
CA ASP A 5 13.48 4.22 -4.04
C ASP A 5 13.63 3.33 -2.80
N GLY A 6 13.87 2.02 -3.02
CA GLY A 6 14.02 1.06 -1.94
C GLY A 6 12.71 0.45 -1.45
N PHE A 7 11.57 0.93 -1.94
CA PHE A 7 10.26 0.41 -1.59
C PHE A 7 9.75 -0.53 -2.68
N GLU A 8 8.88 -1.45 -2.31
CA GLU A 8 8.25 -2.33 -3.26
C GLU A 8 6.86 -1.79 -3.61
N ARG A 9 6.48 -1.96 -4.87
CA ARG A 9 5.15 -1.54 -5.32
C ARG A 9 4.04 -2.16 -4.49
N SER A 10 4.20 -3.43 -4.11
CA SER A 10 3.22 -4.15 -3.30
C SER A 10 2.97 -3.52 -1.94
N GLU A 11 3.98 -2.86 -1.36
CA GLU A 11 3.82 -2.16 -0.09
C GLU A 11 2.85 -0.99 -0.24
N PHE A 12 3.00 -0.23 -1.31
CA PHE A 12 2.10 0.88 -1.62
C PHE A 12 0.69 0.38 -1.96
N GLU A 13 0.60 -0.72 -2.71
CA GLU A 13 -0.69 -1.30 -3.08
C GLU A 13 -1.45 -1.79 -1.85
N ALA A 14 -0.75 -2.45 -0.92
CA ALA A 14 -1.37 -2.92 0.32
C ALA A 14 -1.98 -1.76 1.11
N LEU A 15 -1.22 -0.70 1.28
CA LEU A 15 -1.68 0.46 2.04
C LEU A 15 -2.83 1.18 1.33
N ALA A 16 -2.72 1.34 0.01
CA ALA A 16 -3.77 2.00 -0.78
C ALA A 16 -5.10 1.23 -0.71
N TRP A 17 -5.06 -0.09 -0.82
CA TRP A 17 -6.26 -0.92 -0.72
C TRP A 17 -6.86 -0.88 0.69
N MET A 18 -5.99 -0.88 1.73
CA MET A 18 -6.46 -0.75 3.11
C MET A 18 -7.24 0.54 3.33
N GLU A 19 -6.73 1.66 2.82
CA GLU A 19 -7.42 2.95 2.96
C GLU A 19 -8.74 2.93 2.20
N ARG A 20 -8.72 2.41 0.98
CA ARG A 20 -9.89 2.42 0.10
C ARG A 20 -11.00 1.48 0.61
N LEU A 21 -10.65 0.28 1.06
CA LEU A 21 -11.62 -0.75 1.41
C LEU A 21 -11.90 -0.84 2.91
N GLY A 22 -11.00 -0.35 3.74
CA GLY A 22 -11.14 -0.38 5.19
C GLY A 22 -11.11 -1.78 5.80
N SER A 23 -10.51 -2.75 5.11
CA SER A 23 -10.51 -4.15 5.56
C SER A 23 -9.26 -4.87 5.05
N THR A 24 -8.52 -5.50 5.97
CA THR A 24 -7.36 -6.31 5.59
C THR A 24 -7.77 -7.52 4.74
N THR A 25 -8.91 -8.12 5.05
CA THR A 25 -9.41 -9.25 4.28
C THR A 25 -9.69 -8.86 2.83
N ARG A 26 -10.37 -7.74 2.63
CA ARG A 26 -10.71 -7.27 1.28
C ARG A 26 -9.46 -6.81 0.53
N ALA A 27 -8.53 -6.15 1.22
CA ALA A 27 -7.26 -5.76 0.63
C ALA A 27 -6.48 -6.99 0.16
N ALA A 28 -6.45 -8.04 0.98
CA ALA A 28 -5.77 -9.30 0.64
C ALA A 28 -6.38 -9.92 -0.62
N GLU A 29 -7.70 -9.91 -0.73
CA GLU A 29 -8.40 -10.41 -1.91
C GLU A 29 -7.97 -9.67 -3.17
N GLN A 30 -7.90 -8.34 -3.09
CA GLN A 30 -7.49 -7.52 -4.23
C GLN A 30 -6.04 -7.77 -4.62
N LEU A 31 -5.18 -8.00 -3.65
CA LEU A 31 -3.75 -8.24 -3.90
C LEU A 31 -3.44 -9.68 -4.30
N GLY A 32 -4.39 -10.60 -4.09
CA GLY A 32 -4.15 -12.01 -4.32
C GLY A 32 -3.20 -12.61 -3.31
N CYS A 33 -3.24 -12.15 -2.06
CA CYS A 33 -2.37 -12.64 -0.99
C CYS A 33 -3.19 -12.92 0.26
N THR A 34 -2.50 -13.29 1.35
CA THR A 34 -3.14 -13.56 2.64
C THR A 34 -3.30 -12.27 3.45
N VAL A 35 -4.15 -12.32 4.48
CA VAL A 35 -4.31 -11.21 5.42
C VAL A 35 -2.97 -10.92 6.10
N ASP A 36 -2.23 -11.96 6.50
CA ASP A 36 -0.90 -11.78 7.09
C ASP A 36 0.06 -11.13 6.10
N GLY A 37 -0.07 -11.46 4.83
CA GLY A 37 0.72 -10.82 3.78
C GLY A 37 0.50 -9.31 3.73
N VAL A 38 -0.75 -8.87 3.84
CA VAL A 38 -1.08 -7.44 3.88
C VAL A 38 -0.42 -6.79 5.09
N ARG A 39 -0.53 -7.43 6.26
CA ARG A 39 0.07 -6.92 7.50
C ARG A 39 1.57 -6.75 7.37
N ILE A 40 2.22 -7.77 6.83
CA ILE A 40 3.69 -7.75 6.64
C ILE A 40 4.09 -6.61 5.73
N LEU A 41 3.38 -6.40 4.63
CA LEU A 41 3.68 -5.32 3.69
C LEU A 41 3.55 -3.95 4.34
N ILE A 42 2.48 -3.72 5.09
CA ILE A 42 2.27 -2.42 5.73
C ILE A 42 3.25 -2.20 6.89
N ARG A 43 3.55 -3.25 7.66
CA ARG A 43 4.56 -3.13 8.73
C ARG A 43 5.95 -2.87 8.18
N SER A 44 6.29 -3.48 7.05
CA SER A 44 7.55 -3.20 6.37
C SER A 44 7.63 -1.73 5.97
N LEU A 45 6.54 -1.18 5.47
CA LEU A 45 6.47 0.23 5.09
C LEU A 45 6.59 1.14 6.32
N GLU A 46 5.93 0.79 7.44
CA GLU A 46 6.08 1.51 8.71
C GLU A 46 7.53 1.61 9.10
N TYR A 47 8.23 0.49 9.05
CA TYR A 47 9.63 0.41 9.43
C TYR A 47 10.49 1.34 8.56
N ARG A 48 10.28 1.27 7.25
CA ARG A 48 11.08 2.06 6.32
C ARG A 48 10.83 3.56 6.42
N LEU A 49 9.59 3.94 6.66
CA LEU A 49 9.21 5.35 6.79
C LEU A 49 9.39 5.88 8.21
N SER A 50 9.60 4.99 9.17
CA SER A 50 9.69 5.33 10.60
C SER A 50 8.44 6.07 11.08
N VAL A 51 7.27 5.62 10.62
CA VAL A 51 5.98 6.16 11.05
C VAL A 51 5.03 5.02 11.38
N GLN A 52 4.04 5.32 12.20
CA GLN A 52 3.01 4.35 12.55
C GLN A 52 1.85 4.50 11.57
N LEU A 53 1.57 3.42 10.82
CA LEU A 53 0.51 3.40 9.83
C LEU A 53 -0.74 2.69 10.34
N PHE A 54 -0.58 1.67 11.20
CA PHE A 54 -1.67 0.99 11.89
C PHE A 54 -1.80 1.48 13.32
N GLU A 55 -3.03 1.58 13.82
CA GLU A 55 -3.28 1.84 15.24
C GLU A 55 -2.80 0.65 16.06
N GLN A 56 -2.26 0.91 17.25
CA GLN A 56 -1.79 -0.13 18.15
C GLN A 56 -2.91 -0.61 19.07
N GLY A 57 -2.82 -1.88 19.46
CA GLY A 57 -3.70 -2.45 20.47
C GLY A 57 -5.16 -2.62 20.04
N VAL A 58 -5.43 -2.53 18.77
CA VAL A 58 -6.78 -2.68 18.22
C VAL A 58 -6.91 -4.05 17.59
N ALA A 59 -8.01 -4.75 17.89
CA ALA A 59 -8.25 -6.07 17.32
C ALA A 59 -8.44 -6.01 15.80
N ALA A 60 -9.19 -5.02 15.34
CA ALA A 60 -9.32 -4.75 13.92
C ALA A 60 -8.23 -3.78 13.51
N GLU A 61 -7.55 -4.07 12.43
CA GLU A 61 -6.47 -3.23 11.98
C GLU A 61 -7.02 -1.97 11.32
N THR A 62 -6.73 -0.84 11.95
CA THR A 62 -7.21 0.47 11.53
C THR A 62 -6.00 1.34 11.24
N LEU A 63 -6.06 2.10 10.16
CA LEU A 63 -5.00 3.02 9.81
C LEU A 63 -5.00 4.22 10.76
N THR A 64 -3.81 4.69 11.13
CA THR A 64 -3.66 5.96 11.83
C THR A 64 -4.00 7.11 10.88
N PRO A 65 -4.22 8.34 11.39
CA PRO A 65 -4.35 9.50 10.51
C PRO A 65 -3.16 9.65 9.56
N THR A 66 -1.94 9.38 10.05
CA THR A 66 -0.75 9.37 9.21
C THR A 66 -0.85 8.27 8.16
N GLY A 67 -1.34 7.08 8.55
CA GLY A 67 -1.53 5.97 7.63
C GLY A 67 -2.48 6.33 6.49
N VAL A 68 -3.58 7.00 6.79
CA VAL A 68 -4.53 7.45 5.78
C VAL A 68 -3.86 8.44 4.81
N THR A 69 -3.11 9.39 5.34
CA THR A 69 -2.42 10.39 4.52
C THR A 69 -1.39 9.73 3.60
N VAL A 70 -0.57 8.84 4.15
CA VAL A 70 0.44 8.12 3.36
C VAL A 70 -0.24 7.25 2.30
N ALA A 71 -1.35 6.61 2.66
CA ALA A 71 -2.10 5.76 1.73
C ALA A 71 -2.61 6.56 0.52
N ARG A 72 -3.07 7.78 0.75
CA ARG A 72 -3.54 8.64 -0.33
C ARG A 72 -2.40 9.03 -1.26
N HIS A 73 -1.25 9.34 -0.70
CA HIS A 73 -0.06 9.60 -1.51
C HIS A 73 0.38 8.36 -2.27
N ALA A 74 0.32 7.18 -1.64
CA ALA A 74 0.65 5.92 -2.30
C ALA A 74 -0.25 5.69 -3.52
N SER A 75 -1.54 5.97 -3.39
CA SER A 75 -2.49 5.85 -4.51
C SER A 75 -2.09 6.75 -5.68
N ILE A 76 -1.67 7.98 -5.39
CA ILE A 76 -1.24 8.92 -6.41
C ILE A 76 0.02 8.40 -7.12
N VAL A 77 1.00 7.92 -6.35
CA VAL A 77 2.23 7.35 -6.91
C VAL A 77 1.92 6.18 -7.84
N LEU A 78 1.06 5.27 -7.39
CA LEU A 78 0.67 4.11 -8.19
C LEU A 78 -0.02 4.52 -9.48
N GLU A 79 -0.91 5.50 -9.42
CA GLU A 79 -1.60 6.02 -10.58
C GLU A 79 -0.62 6.61 -11.59
N GLN A 80 0.37 7.38 -11.11
CA GLN A 80 1.38 7.96 -11.98
C GLN A 80 2.26 6.90 -12.62
N LEU A 81 2.63 5.87 -11.86
CA LEU A 81 3.40 4.75 -12.42
C LEU A 81 2.63 4.03 -13.52
N ASP A 82 1.33 3.81 -13.30
CA ASP A 82 0.49 3.15 -14.30
C ASP A 82 0.41 3.97 -15.57
N LYS A 83 0.34 5.29 -15.46
CA LYS A 83 0.34 6.19 -16.63
C LYS A 83 1.64 6.12 -17.40
N ILE A 84 2.77 6.07 -16.71
CA ILE A 84 4.09 5.94 -17.34
C ILE A 84 4.17 4.61 -18.09
N THR A 85 3.74 3.53 -17.46
CA THR A 85 3.76 2.20 -18.07
C THR A 85 2.87 2.14 -19.32
N ALA A 86 1.66 2.69 -19.24
CA ALA A 86 0.73 2.72 -20.35
C ALA A 86 1.30 3.53 -21.53
N ARG A 87 1.88 4.69 -21.24
CA ARG A 87 2.49 5.54 -22.27
C ARG A 87 3.67 4.85 -22.93
N HIS A 88 4.52 4.20 -22.15
CA HIS A 88 5.65 3.45 -22.66
C HIS A 88 5.19 2.33 -23.60
N ASN A 89 4.16 1.60 -23.20
CA ASN A 89 3.61 0.52 -24.03
C ASN A 89 3.01 1.05 -25.32
N ALA A 90 2.39 2.21 -25.29
CA ALA A 90 1.80 2.84 -26.48
C ALA A 90 2.84 3.30 -27.50
N LEU A 91 4.07 3.55 -27.02
CA LEU A 91 5.16 4.02 -27.89
C LEU A 91 5.92 2.89 -28.61
N ARG A 92 5.60 1.65 -28.31
CA ARG A 92 6.22 0.50 -28.95
C ARG A 92 5.61 0.22 -30.36
#